data_4bb609d493604e5bf54546a02a2da57c
#
_entry.id   4bb609d493604e5bf54546a02a2da57c
#
_cell.length_a   1.000
_cell.length_b   1.000
_cell.length_c   1.000
_cell.angle_alpha   90.00
_cell.angle_beta   90.00
_cell.angle_gamma   90.00
#
_symmetry.space_group_name_H-M   'P 1'
#
loop_
_entity.id
_entity.type
_entity.pdbx_description
1 polymer ?
#
loop_
_entity_poly.entity_id
_entity_poly.type
_entity_poly.pdbx_seq_one_letter_code
_entity_poly.pdbx_strand_id
1 'polypeptide(L)'
;MIRSRHGIEVPTTLAEWCDPARAALLVYDMQIGICSQVKGADAIIERTAAALGAARSRGMRVAFTRHLSLPRAWMGTTQLRTAMAWQRKDDPDSVEPWFLPDAPATAIVPELAPRADEAVFDKLTMSAFDSTALGFALHDCGIRTLVVAGIAMEIGIEPTVRQATDNGFVAILLSDACGFGNREARDRSLATLDFIGETIVTDTAAFCAALQSL
;
A
#
# COMPACT_ATOMS: atom_id res chain seq x y z
N MET A 1 -15.92 9.63 19.02
CA MET A 1 -15.39 8.42 19.73
C MET A 1 -16.47 7.82 20.63
N ILE A 2 -16.68 6.50 20.55
CA ILE A 2 -17.60 5.74 21.42
C ILE A 2 -16.76 4.86 22.33
N ARG A 3 -17.18 4.71 23.61
CA ARG A 3 -16.48 3.89 24.58
C ARG A 3 -17.32 2.66 24.96
N SER A 4 -16.73 1.46 24.82
CA SER A 4 -17.37 0.23 25.25
C SER A 4 -17.43 0.13 26.78
N ARG A 5 -18.27 -0.78 27.31
CA ARG A 5 -18.34 -1.07 28.76
C ARG A 5 -17.02 -1.57 29.36
N HIS A 6 -16.11 -2.11 28.51
CA HIS A 6 -14.79 -2.59 28.93
C HIS A 6 -13.69 -1.54 28.74
N GLY A 7 -14.05 -0.28 28.44
CA GLY A 7 -13.10 0.83 28.31
C GLY A 7 -12.44 0.95 26.95
N ILE A 8 -12.83 0.12 25.96
CA ILE A 8 -12.30 0.22 24.60
C ILE A 8 -12.89 1.44 23.90
N GLU A 9 -12.05 2.30 23.41
CA GLU A 9 -12.41 3.48 22.62
C GLU A 9 -12.46 3.12 21.13
N VAL A 10 -13.60 3.38 20.50
CA VAL A 10 -13.82 3.15 19.06
C VAL A 10 -14.04 4.50 18.40
N PRO A 11 -13.11 4.95 17.55
CA PRO A 11 -13.27 6.14 16.71
C PRO A 11 -14.54 6.08 15.87
N THR A 12 -15.16 7.23 15.62
CA THR A 12 -16.42 7.35 14.87
C THR A 12 -16.32 8.28 13.68
N THR A 13 -15.24 9.05 13.58
CA THR A 13 -14.97 9.96 12.47
C THR A 13 -13.66 9.59 11.78
N LEU A 14 -13.53 9.97 10.52
CA LEU A 14 -12.29 9.74 9.76
C LEU A 14 -11.09 10.43 10.44
N ALA A 15 -11.28 11.63 10.99
CA ALA A 15 -10.22 12.36 11.72
C ALA A 15 -9.74 11.57 12.94
N GLU A 16 -10.66 11.01 13.73
CA GLU A 16 -10.29 10.18 14.90
C GLU A 16 -9.52 8.91 14.49
N TRP A 17 -9.88 8.29 13.34
CA TRP A 17 -9.14 7.15 12.81
C TRP A 17 -7.76 7.53 12.27
N CYS A 18 -7.61 8.75 11.75
CA CYS A 18 -6.38 9.27 11.18
C CYS A 18 -5.48 10.01 12.21
N ASP A 19 -5.68 9.81 13.51
CA ASP A 19 -4.81 10.35 14.56
C ASP A 19 -3.34 10.03 14.24
N PRO A 20 -2.47 11.03 13.98
CA PRO A 20 -1.08 10.80 13.59
C PRO A 20 -0.25 10.02 14.61
N ALA A 21 -0.66 10.03 15.87
CA ALA A 21 0.01 9.25 16.93
C ALA A 21 -0.26 7.74 16.81
N ARG A 22 -1.37 7.35 16.16
CA ARG A 22 -1.86 5.97 16.08
C ARG A 22 -2.13 5.46 14.67
N ALA A 23 -1.95 6.31 13.65
CA ALA A 23 -2.10 5.97 12.26
C ALA A 23 -0.77 6.08 11.51
N ALA A 24 -0.62 5.28 10.46
CA ALA A 24 0.48 5.36 9.53
C ALA A 24 -0.02 5.33 8.07
N LEU A 25 0.65 6.05 7.18
CA LEU A 25 0.41 5.98 5.75
C LEU A 25 1.37 4.96 5.12
N LEU A 26 0.81 4.00 4.39
CA LEU A 26 1.55 3.06 3.54
C LEU A 26 1.45 3.50 2.08
N VAL A 27 2.58 3.86 1.49
CA VAL A 27 2.73 4.11 0.06
C VAL A 27 3.18 2.80 -0.59
N TYR A 28 2.22 2.13 -1.25
CA TYR A 28 2.39 0.77 -1.73
C TYR A 28 2.94 0.76 -3.16
N ASP A 29 4.16 0.20 -3.34
CA ASP A 29 4.81 -0.14 -4.62
C ASP A 29 4.80 0.96 -5.69
N MET A 30 4.95 2.22 -5.30
CA MET A 30 5.02 3.36 -6.23
C MET A 30 6.40 3.45 -6.89
N GLN A 31 6.79 2.36 -7.56
CA GLN A 31 8.07 2.19 -8.24
C GLN A 31 7.98 2.65 -9.71
N ILE A 32 9.09 3.17 -10.25
CA ILE A 32 9.18 3.64 -11.64
C ILE A 32 8.68 2.56 -12.61
N GLY A 33 9.14 1.32 -12.46
CA GLY A 33 8.77 0.22 -13.35
C GLY A 33 7.32 -0.24 -13.19
N ILE A 34 6.69 -0.06 -12.03
CA ILE A 34 5.28 -0.38 -11.81
C ILE A 34 4.41 0.75 -12.37
N CYS A 35 4.71 2.00 -12.02
CA CYS A 35 3.97 3.16 -12.51
C CYS A 35 3.96 3.25 -14.04
N SER A 36 5.06 2.92 -14.70
CA SER A 36 5.16 2.94 -16.17
C SER A 36 4.22 1.94 -16.88
N GLN A 37 3.72 0.93 -16.18
CA GLN A 37 2.80 -0.08 -16.71
C GLN A 37 1.33 0.26 -16.51
N VAL A 38 1.02 1.30 -15.73
CA VAL A 38 -0.35 1.65 -15.34
C VAL A 38 -0.83 2.90 -16.08
N LYS A 39 -1.94 2.77 -16.81
CA LYS A 39 -2.54 3.90 -17.49
C LYS A 39 -3.09 4.91 -16.46
N GLY A 40 -2.67 6.17 -16.59
CA GLY A 40 -3.09 7.23 -15.69
C GLY A 40 -2.33 7.24 -14.36
N ALA A 41 -1.12 6.65 -14.31
CA ALA A 41 -0.25 6.65 -13.14
C ALA A 41 0.05 8.07 -12.62
N ASP A 42 0.18 9.07 -13.50
CA ASP A 42 0.44 10.46 -13.10
C ASP A 42 -0.60 10.99 -12.11
N ALA A 43 -1.89 10.73 -12.36
CA ALA A 43 -2.97 11.12 -11.45
C ALA A 43 -2.92 10.36 -10.11
N ILE A 44 -2.46 9.13 -10.10
CA ILE A 44 -2.25 8.35 -8.87
C ILE A 44 -1.05 8.89 -8.10
N ILE A 45 0.03 9.20 -8.78
CA ILE A 45 1.23 9.84 -8.19
C ILE A 45 0.84 11.16 -7.55
N GLU A 46 0.10 12.03 -8.26
CA GLU A 46 -0.35 13.33 -7.73
C GLU A 46 -1.19 13.18 -6.45
N ARG A 47 -2.19 12.30 -6.45
CA ARG A 47 -3.03 12.04 -5.27
C ARG A 47 -2.24 11.43 -4.12
N THR A 48 -1.38 10.47 -4.41
CA THR A 48 -0.49 9.89 -3.39
C THR A 48 0.45 10.94 -2.80
N ALA A 49 0.98 11.85 -3.63
CA ALA A 49 1.81 12.96 -3.16
C ALA A 49 1.03 13.94 -2.26
N ALA A 50 -0.25 14.22 -2.59
CA ALA A 50 -1.12 15.03 -1.74
C ALA A 50 -1.35 14.37 -0.37
N ALA A 51 -1.69 13.08 -0.35
CA ALA A 51 -1.85 12.32 0.90
C ALA A 51 -0.55 12.27 1.71
N LEU A 52 0.58 12.02 1.05
CA LEU A 52 1.91 12.00 1.66
C LEU A 52 2.29 13.35 2.26
N GLY A 53 2.03 14.45 1.54
CA GLY A 53 2.23 15.81 2.03
C GLY A 53 1.41 16.12 3.28
N ALA A 54 0.13 15.73 3.30
CA ALA A 54 -0.75 15.88 4.44
C ALA A 54 -0.29 15.05 5.64
N ALA A 55 0.07 13.79 5.45
CA ALA A 55 0.62 12.91 6.50
C ALA A 55 1.91 13.49 7.11
N ARG A 56 2.86 13.90 6.26
CA ARG A 56 4.13 14.51 6.67
C ARG A 56 3.94 15.81 7.46
N SER A 57 2.98 16.65 7.05
CA SER A 57 2.72 17.93 7.73
C SER A 57 2.18 17.77 9.14
N ARG A 58 1.61 16.61 9.45
CA ARG A 58 1.05 16.26 10.75
C ARG A 58 1.92 15.30 11.56
N GLY A 59 3.12 14.99 11.09
CA GLY A 59 4.03 14.05 11.76
C GLY A 59 3.50 12.61 11.81
N MET A 60 2.58 12.24 10.90
CA MET A 60 2.13 10.86 10.75
C MET A 60 3.29 10.00 10.23
N ARG A 61 3.43 8.79 10.77
CA ARG A 61 4.43 7.85 10.25
C ARG A 61 4.11 7.44 8.83
N VAL A 62 5.15 7.37 8.02
CA VAL A 62 5.05 6.95 6.62
C VAL A 62 5.93 5.73 6.40
N ALA A 63 5.37 4.75 5.73
CA ALA A 63 6.08 3.57 5.25
C ALA A 63 5.88 3.43 3.74
N PHE A 64 6.88 2.90 3.08
CA PHE A 64 6.85 2.56 1.66
C PHE A 64 7.08 1.07 1.51
N THR A 65 6.49 0.47 0.46
CA THR A 65 6.93 -0.84 -0.01
C THR A 65 7.53 -0.76 -1.40
N ARG A 66 8.45 -1.70 -1.67
CA ARG A 66 8.93 -1.97 -3.03
C ARG A 66 8.81 -3.46 -3.29
N HIS A 67 8.19 -3.80 -4.42
CA HIS A 67 8.21 -5.18 -4.90
C HIS A 67 9.55 -5.49 -5.53
N LEU A 68 10.17 -6.60 -5.11
CA LEU A 68 11.45 -7.07 -5.63
C LEU A 68 11.30 -8.36 -6.44
N SER A 69 12.24 -8.56 -7.34
CA SER A 69 12.54 -9.85 -7.95
C SER A 69 13.81 -10.43 -7.35
N LEU A 70 13.83 -11.74 -7.14
CA LEU A 70 15.07 -12.45 -6.86
C LEU A 70 15.92 -12.59 -8.15
N PRO A 71 17.25 -12.74 -8.02
CA PRO A 71 18.08 -13.15 -9.14
C PRO A 71 17.54 -14.43 -9.79
N ARG A 72 17.69 -14.55 -11.11
CA ARG A 72 17.12 -15.65 -11.91
C ARG A 72 17.35 -17.04 -11.29
N ALA A 73 18.54 -17.31 -10.77
CA ALA A 73 18.90 -18.58 -10.15
C ALA A 73 18.11 -18.90 -8.86
N TRP A 74 17.44 -17.90 -8.27
CA TRP A 74 16.64 -18.03 -7.05
C TRP A 74 15.13 -17.93 -7.31
N MET A 75 14.72 -17.74 -8.56
CA MET A 75 13.29 -17.72 -8.92
C MET A 75 12.78 -19.17 -9.00
N GLY A 76 11.98 -19.55 -8.02
CA GLY A 76 11.31 -20.87 -7.99
C GLY A 76 10.04 -20.90 -8.82
N THR A 77 9.32 -22.01 -8.76
CA THR A 77 8.13 -22.29 -9.59
C THR A 77 7.08 -21.17 -9.54
N THR A 78 6.78 -20.65 -8.35
CA THR A 78 5.75 -19.60 -8.18
C THR A 78 6.17 -18.29 -8.85
N GLN A 79 7.40 -17.84 -8.61
CA GLN A 79 7.90 -16.59 -9.19
C GLN A 79 8.03 -16.69 -10.71
N LEU A 80 8.55 -17.80 -11.22
CA LEU A 80 8.66 -18.03 -12.66
C LEU A 80 7.30 -18.04 -13.33
N ARG A 81 6.33 -18.79 -12.78
CA ARG A 81 4.97 -18.84 -13.33
C ARG A 81 4.32 -17.46 -13.37
N THR A 82 4.43 -16.69 -12.29
CA THR A 82 3.88 -15.33 -12.24
C THR A 82 4.58 -14.42 -13.24
N ALA A 83 5.90 -14.45 -13.30
CA ALA A 83 6.69 -13.64 -14.22
C ALA A 83 6.41 -14.00 -15.70
N MET A 84 6.28 -15.28 -16.02
CA MET A 84 5.88 -15.74 -17.37
C MET A 84 4.54 -15.13 -17.77
N ALA A 85 3.53 -15.18 -16.88
CA ALA A 85 2.22 -14.61 -17.15
C ALA A 85 2.28 -13.09 -17.38
N TRP A 86 2.99 -12.34 -16.56
CA TRP A 86 3.12 -10.89 -16.67
C TRP A 86 3.95 -10.46 -17.86
N GLN A 87 5.03 -11.21 -18.16
CA GLN A 87 5.90 -10.94 -19.29
C GLN A 87 5.40 -11.55 -20.61
N ARG A 88 4.29 -12.31 -20.57
CA ARG A 88 3.72 -13.04 -21.72
C ARG A 88 4.76 -13.92 -22.40
N LYS A 89 5.45 -14.71 -21.58
CA LYS A 89 6.48 -15.67 -22.00
C LYS A 89 5.98 -17.08 -21.79
N ASP A 90 6.26 -17.97 -22.75
CA ASP A 90 5.90 -19.40 -22.67
C ASP A 90 7.10 -20.24 -22.20
N ASP A 91 8.31 -19.69 -22.24
CA ASP A 91 9.53 -20.34 -21.81
C ASP A 91 10.05 -19.70 -20.52
N PRO A 92 10.20 -20.50 -19.42
CA PRO A 92 10.74 -19.99 -18.17
C PRO A 92 12.17 -19.44 -18.30
N ASP A 93 12.98 -19.95 -19.23
CA ASP A 93 14.34 -19.46 -19.43
C ASP A 93 14.41 -18.09 -20.09
N SER A 94 13.33 -17.66 -20.72
CA SER A 94 13.19 -16.32 -21.30
C SER A 94 12.74 -15.23 -20.31
N VAL A 95 12.37 -15.62 -19.05
CA VAL A 95 11.94 -14.67 -18.03
C VAL A 95 13.12 -13.84 -17.51
N GLU A 96 12.90 -12.54 -17.36
CA GLU A 96 13.86 -11.60 -16.78
C GLU A 96 13.38 -11.07 -15.43
N PRO A 97 14.24 -10.96 -14.41
CA PRO A 97 13.89 -10.32 -13.15
C PRO A 97 13.82 -8.79 -13.35
N TRP A 98 12.61 -8.22 -13.33
CA TRP A 98 12.40 -6.79 -13.61
C TRP A 98 12.77 -5.85 -12.47
N PHE A 99 12.68 -6.36 -11.23
CA PHE A 99 12.80 -5.55 -10.02
C PHE A 99 13.94 -6.02 -9.13
N LEU A 100 15.14 -6.19 -9.71
CA LEU A 100 16.35 -6.42 -8.90
C LEU A 100 16.59 -5.20 -7.99
N PRO A 101 17.17 -5.36 -6.78
CA PRO A 101 17.28 -4.29 -5.78
C PRO A 101 17.86 -2.97 -6.32
N ASP A 102 18.87 -3.05 -7.18
CA ASP A 102 19.59 -1.88 -7.73
C ASP A 102 19.10 -1.47 -9.14
N ALA A 103 18.06 -2.12 -9.66
CA ALA A 103 17.52 -1.77 -10.98
C ALA A 103 16.79 -0.41 -10.92
N PRO A 104 16.96 0.47 -11.93
CA PRO A 104 16.24 1.75 -11.97
C PRO A 104 14.71 1.61 -11.85
N ALA A 105 14.15 0.51 -12.39
CA ALA A 105 12.72 0.20 -12.31
C ALA A 105 12.23 -0.03 -10.86
N THR A 106 13.14 -0.40 -9.93
CA THR A 106 12.83 -0.68 -8.52
C THR A 106 12.76 0.59 -7.68
N ALA A 107 13.36 1.69 -8.13
CA ALA A 107 13.33 2.95 -7.42
C ALA A 107 11.88 3.48 -7.30
N ILE A 108 11.56 4.10 -6.15
CA ILE A 108 10.31 4.84 -5.97
C ILE A 108 10.34 6.07 -6.88
N VAL A 109 9.19 6.43 -7.45
CA VAL A 109 9.08 7.62 -8.31
C VAL A 109 9.56 8.88 -7.58
N PRO A 110 10.31 9.78 -8.23
CA PRO A 110 10.95 10.92 -7.58
C PRO A 110 9.98 11.84 -6.82
N GLU A 111 8.75 11.96 -7.30
CA GLU A 111 7.69 12.79 -6.72
C GLU A 111 7.30 12.34 -5.30
N LEU A 112 7.54 11.07 -4.98
CA LEU A 112 7.19 10.44 -3.70
C LEU A 112 8.43 10.08 -2.87
N ALA A 113 9.61 10.54 -3.25
CA ALA A 113 10.88 10.15 -2.64
C ALA A 113 10.78 10.02 -1.10
N PRO A 114 11.14 8.86 -0.53
CA PRO A 114 11.17 8.64 0.91
C PRO A 114 12.16 9.58 1.60
N ARG A 115 11.82 10.05 2.80
CA ARG A 115 12.71 10.81 3.67
C ARG A 115 13.58 9.87 4.51
N ALA A 116 14.65 10.39 5.09
CA ALA A 116 15.56 9.59 5.91
C ALA A 116 14.93 9.03 7.20
N ASP A 117 13.82 9.61 7.65
CA ASP A 117 13.04 9.20 8.81
C ASP A 117 11.82 8.35 8.45
N GLU A 118 11.66 7.96 7.19
CA GLU A 118 10.58 7.11 6.70
C GLU A 118 11.09 5.70 6.37
N ALA A 119 10.26 4.70 6.65
CA ALA A 119 10.65 3.29 6.46
C ALA A 119 10.37 2.83 5.03
N VAL A 120 11.29 2.08 4.44
CA VAL A 120 11.10 1.40 3.15
C VAL A 120 11.24 -0.11 3.37
N PHE A 121 10.20 -0.87 3.01
CA PHE A 121 10.16 -2.33 3.15
C PHE A 121 10.18 -2.99 1.78
N ASP A 122 11.21 -3.76 1.53
CA ASP A 122 11.32 -4.59 0.33
C ASP A 122 10.57 -5.91 0.53
N LYS A 123 9.77 -6.32 -0.45
CA LYS A 123 8.95 -7.52 -0.39
C LYS A 123 8.99 -8.33 -1.68
N LEU A 124 8.74 -9.62 -1.55
CA LEU A 124 8.64 -10.59 -2.67
C LEU A 124 7.19 -11.04 -2.91
N THR A 125 6.32 -10.81 -1.94
CA THR A 125 4.92 -11.23 -1.93
C THR A 125 3.97 -10.10 -2.30
N MET A 126 2.70 -10.40 -2.56
CA MET A 126 1.71 -9.37 -2.88
C MET A 126 1.33 -8.57 -1.65
N SER A 127 1.03 -9.21 -0.53
CA SER A 127 0.80 -8.48 0.71
C SER A 127 2.07 -7.81 1.23
N ALA A 128 1.94 -6.57 1.72
CA ALA A 128 3.04 -5.83 2.35
C ALA A 128 3.48 -6.41 3.70
N PHE A 129 2.67 -7.25 4.32
CA PHE A 129 2.98 -7.86 5.62
C PHE A 129 3.81 -9.13 5.51
N ASP A 130 3.62 -9.89 4.41
CA ASP A 130 4.40 -11.10 4.19
C ASP A 130 5.82 -10.76 3.75
N SER A 131 6.79 -11.52 4.24
CA SER A 131 8.22 -11.36 3.95
C SER A 131 8.82 -10.01 4.35
N THR A 132 8.13 -9.21 5.19
CA THR A 132 8.62 -7.92 5.68
C THR A 132 8.49 -7.79 7.20
N ALA A 133 9.19 -6.80 7.76
CA ALA A 133 9.04 -6.41 9.17
C ALA A 133 7.92 -5.37 9.40
N LEU A 134 7.08 -5.06 8.39
CA LEU A 134 6.07 -4.00 8.47
C LEU A 134 5.14 -4.17 9.68
N GLY A 135 4.55 -5.36 9.85
CA GLY A 135 3.63 -5.63 10.94
C GLY A 135 4.28 -5.44 12.31
N PHE A 136 5.50 -5.94 12.48
CA PHE A 136 6.28 -5.73 13.70
C PHE A 136 6.50 -4.25 13.98
N ALA A 137 7.00 -3.50 12.99
CA ALA A 137 7.29 -2.07 13.15
C ALA A 137 6.04 -1.24 13.50
N LEU A 138 4.91 -1.53 12.85
CA LEU A 138 3.64 -0.85 13.13
C LEU A 138 3.16 -1.13 14.57
N HIS A 139 3.19 -2.38 15.02
CA HIS A 139 2.78 -2.75 16.37
C HIS A 139 3.70 -2.16 17.45
N ASP A 140 5.02 -2.23 17.24
CA ASP A 140 6.01 -1.67 18.16
C ASP A 140 5.87 -0.15 18.32
N CYS A 141 5.49 0.53 17.24
CA CYS A 141 5.17 1.96 17.25
C CYS A 141 3.76 2.30 17.79
N GLY A 142 2.96 1.33 18.21
CA GLY A 142 1.60 1.54 18.72
C GLY A 142 0.58 1.96 17.67
N ILE A 143 0.86 1.71 16.39
CA ILE A 143 -0.05 2.01 15.28
C ILE A 143 -1.28 1.10 15.38
N ARG A 144 -2.44 1.66 15.10
CA ARG A 144 -3.75 0.98 15.10
C ARG A 144 -4.46 1.10 13.76
N THR A 145 -4.14 2.12 12.98
CA THR A 145 -4.76 2.41 11.69
C THR A 145 -3.69 2.45 10.60
N LEU A 146 -3.94 1.75 9.50
CA LEU A 146 -3.10 1.76 8.31
C LEU A 146 -3.87 2.40 7.17
N VAL A 147 -3.43 3.58 6.74
CA VAL A 147 -3.94 4.25 5.54
C VAL A 147 -3.13 3.77 4.35
N VAL A 148 -3.79 3.36 3.26
CA VAL A 148 -3.12 2.74 2.11
C VAL A 148 -3.42 3.50 0.82
N ALA A 149 -2.36 3.81 0.07
CA ALA A 149 -2.39 4.34 -1.30
C ALA A 149 -1.29 3.69 -2.13
N GLY A 150 -1.39 3.65 -3.45
CA GLY A 150 -0.35 3.13 -4.35
C GLY A 150 -0.87 2.27 -5.51
N ILE A 151 -0.08 1.29 -5.96
CA ILE A 151 -0.37 0.42 -7.14
C ILE A 151 0.04 -1.04 -6.87
N ALA A 152 -0.80 -2.05 -7.15
CA ALA A 152 -2.12 -1.97 -7.77
C ALA A 152 -3.19 -2.54 -6.82
N MET A 153 -4.40 -1.95 -6.93
CA MET A 153 -5.54 -2.27 -6.06
C MET A 153 -5.85 -3.77 -6.02
N GLU A 154 -6.05 -4.38 -7.18
CA GLU A 154 -6.50 -5.78 -7.32
C GLU A 154 -5.37 -6.81 -7.18
N ILE A 155 -4.10 -6.37 -7.13
CA ILE A 155 -2.95 -7.29 -7.10
C ILE A 155 -2.38 -7.37 -5.68
N GLY A 156 -1.99 -6.24 -5.11
CA GLY A 156 -1.27 -6.21 -3.86
C GLY A 156 -1.90 -5.37 -2.75
N ILE A 157 -2.69 -4.34 -3.10
CA ILE A 157 -3.36 -3.50 -2.10
C ILE A 157 -4.48 -4.29 -1.41
N GLU A 158 -5.37 -4.95 -2.15
CA GLU A 158 -6.43 -5.77 -1.55
C GLU A 158 -5.89 -6.82 -0.55
N PRO A 159 -4.93 -7.71 -0.90
CA PRO A 159 -4.41 -8.67 0.07
C PRO A 159 -3.68 -8.00 1.24
N THR A 160 -3.05 -6.83 1.04
CA THR A 160 -2.43 -6.05 2.13
C THR A 160 -3.49 -5.53 3.10
N VAL A 161 -4.57 -4.96 2.60
CA VAL A 161 -5.68 -4.43 3.41
C VAL A 161 -6.34 -5.55 4.22
N ARG A 162 -6.61 -6.70 3.61
CA ARG A 162 -7.17 -7.87 4.30
C ARG A 162 -6.24 -8.38 5.41
N GLN A 163 -4.96 -8.52 5.11
CA GLN A 163 -3.99 -8.96 6.11
C GLN A 163 -3.75 -7.91 7.20
N ALA A 164 -3.93 -6.62 6.91
CA ALA A 164 -3.92 -5.58 7.92
C ALA A 164 -5.04 -5.82 8.96
N THR A 165 -6.26 -6.11 8.52
CA THR A 165 -7.39 -6.38 9.42
C THR A 165 -7.20 -7.67 10.20
N ASP A 166 -6.71 -8.74 9.57
CA ASP A 166 -6.34 -10.00 10.24
C ASP A 166 -5.26 -9.80 11.31
N ASN A 167 -4.36 -8.83 11.11
CA ASN A 167 -3.33 -8.44 12.07
C ASN A 167 -3.82 -7.44 13.14
N GLY A 168 -5.11 -7.07 13.15
CA GLY A 168 -5.73 -6.19 14.15
C GLY A 168 -5.55 -4.70 13.88
N PHE A 169 -5.19 -4.30 12.66
CA PHE A 169 -5.22 -2.90 12.23
C PHE A 169 -6.58 -2.55 11.62
N VAL A 170 -7.01 -1.31 11.79
CA VAL A 170 -8.08 -0.74 10.95
C VAL A 170 -7.47 -0.24 9.65
N ALA A 171 -7.94 -0.77 8.53
CA ALA A 171 -7.46 -0.35 7.23
C ALA A 171 -8.32 0.80 6.67
N ILE A 172 -7.66 1.85 6.19
CA ILE A 172 -8.27 2.95 5.43
C ILE A 172 -7.69 2.94 4.03
N LEU A 173 -8.55 2.89 3.03
CA LEU A 173 -8.16 2.84 1.63
C LEU A 173 -8.46 4.17 0.95
N LEU A 174 -7.43 4.82 0.40
CA LEU A 174 -7.60 6.01 -0.44
C LEU A 174 -7.88 5.56 -1.89
N SER A 175 -9.14 5.26 -2.18
CA SER A 175 -9.53 4.55 -3.41
C SER A 175 -9.19 5.29 -4.70
N ASP A 176 -9.15 6.61 -4.67
CA ASP A 176 -8.77 7.48 -5.78
C ASP A 176 -7.24 7.61 -5.97
N ALA A 177 -6.46 7.28 -4.93
CA ALA A 177 -5.00 7.18 -4.96
C ALA A 177 -4.53 5.72 -5.15
N CYS A 178 -5.43 4.79 -5.48
CA CYS A 178 -5.10 3.39 -5.78
C CYS A 178 -5.18 3.14 -7.29
N GLY A 179 -4.01 2.95 -7.91
CA GLY A 179 -3.91 2.55 -9.31
C GLY A 179 -4.30 1.09 -9.52
N PHE A 180 -4.53 0.70 -10.77
CA PHE A 180 -4.96 -0.65 -11.14
C PHE A 180 -4.45 -1.05 -12.52
N GLY A 181 -4.25 -2.33 -12.74
CA GLY A 181 -3.94 -2.91 -14.04
C GLY A 181 -5.20 -3.30 -14.82
N ASN A 182 -6.26 -3.73 -14.12
CA ASN A 182 -7.53 -4.12 -14.72
C ASN A 182 -8.70 -3.49 -13.97
N ARG A 183 -9.51 -2.69 -14.68
CA ARG A 183 -10.65 -1.95 -14.09
C ARG A 183 -11.68 -2.88 -13.43
N GLU A 184 -12.08 -3.94 -14.13
CA GLU A 184 -13.10 -4.87 -13.62
C GLU A 184 -12.61 -5.62 -12.37
N ALA A 185 -11.33 -6.03 -12.34
CA ALA A 185 -10.75 -6.66 -11.17
C ALA A 185 -10.67 -5.67 -9.99
N ARG A 186 -10.25 -4.42 -10.23
CA ARG A 186 -10.25 -3.35 -9.24
C ARG A 186 -11.65 -3.12 -8.66
N ASP A 187 -12.68 -3.05 -9.52
CA ASP A 187 -14.06 -2.78 -9.09
C ASP A 187 -14.60 -3.94 -8.24
N ARG A 188 -14.25 -5.20 -8.56
CA ARG A 188 -14.56 -6.36 -7.71
C ARG A 188 -13.85 -6.29 -6.36
N SER A 189 -12.58 -5.93 -6.32
CA SER A 189 -11.82 -5.78 -5.08
C SER A 189 -12.46 -4.74 -4.17
N LEU A 190 -12.80 -3.55 -4.70
CA LEU A 190 -13.47 -2.50 -3.95
C LEU A 190 -14.84 -2.95 -3.42
N ALA A 191 -15.67 -3.56 -4.28
CA ALA A 191 -16.98 -4.06 -3.89
C ALA A 191 -16.89 -5.13 -2.79
N THR A 192 -15.86 -5.97 -2.83
CA THR A 192 -15.65 -6.99 -1.80
C THR A 192 -15.22 -6.39 -0.47
N LEU A 193 -14.30 -5.43 -0.47
CA LEU A 193 -13.86 -4.73 0.76
C LEU A 193 -15.01 -3.94 1.40
N ASP A 194 -15.83 -3.27 0.59
CA ASP A 194 -17.03 -2.57 1.04
C ASP A 194 -18.07 -3.53 1.65
N PHE A 195 -18.32 -4.65 0.99
CA PHE A 195 -19.26 -5.68 1.48
C PHE A 195 -18.84 -6.29 2.82
N ILE A 196 -17.55 -6.57 3.00
CA ILE A 196 -17.01 -7.15 4.25
C ILE A 196 -17.11 -6.14 5.40
N GLY A 197 -16.98 -4.83 5.11
CA GLY A 197 -17.11 -3.75 6.10
C GLY A 197 -15.94 -3.61 7.07
N GLU A 198 -14.81 -4.28 6.81
CA GLU A 198 -13.61 -4.22 7.63
C GLU A 198 -12.68 -3.06 7.23
N THR A 199 -12.92 -2.46 6.07
CA THR A 199 -12.10 -1.41 5.48
C THR A 199 -12.89 -0.12 5.36
N ILE A 200 -12.31 0.98 5.80
CA ILE A 200 -12.85 2.32 5.56
C ILE A 200 -12.40 2.77 4.17
N VAL A 201 -13.31 2.75 3.20
CA VAL A 201 -13.04 3.26 1.86
C VAL A 201 -13.34 4.75 1.82
N THR A 202 -12.35 5.55 1.43
CA THR A 202 -12.45 7.01 1.34
C THR A 202 -11.63 7.53 0.15
N ASP A 203 -11.46 8.84 0.06
CA ASP A 203 -10.63 9.48 -0.96
C ASP A 203 -9.55 10.38 -0.34
N THR A 204 -8.62 10.82 -1.19
CA THR A 204 -7.51 11.68 -0.80
C THR A 204 -7.97 13.01 -0.22
N ALA A 205 -9.03 13.60 -0.77
CA ALA A 205 -9.53 14.91 -0.32
C ALA A 205 -10.10 14.81 1.11
N ALA A 206 -10.91 13.80 1.38
CA ALA A 206 -11.46 13.53 2.71
C ALA A 206 -10.37 13.22 3.73
N PHE A 207 -9.36 12.42 3.37
CA PHE A 207 -8.20 12.15 4.22
C PHE A 207 -7.42 13.42 4.56
N CYS A 208 -7.10 14.27 3.57
CA CYS A 208 -6.42 15.53 3.80
C CYS A 208 -7.22 16.46 4.70
N ALA A 209 -8.54 16.58 4.47
CA ALA A 209 -9.43 17.38 5.31
C ALA A 209 -9.51 16.85 6.75
N ALA A 210 -9.57 15.53 6.93
CA ALA A 210 -9.54 14.89 8.25
C ALA A 210 -8.27 15.25 9.04
N LEU A 211 -7.10 15.20 8.40
CA LEU A 211 -5.84 15.58 9.02
C LEU A 211 -5.77 17.08 9.33
N GLN A 212 -6.34 17.94 8.49
CA GLN A 212 -6.35 19.39 8.75
C GLN A 212 -7.20 19.77 9.96
N SER A 213 -8.23 18.96 10.28
CA SER A 213 -9.13 19.21 11.40
C SER A 213 -8.55 18.81 12.78
N LEU A 214 -7.41 18.12 12.81
CA LEU A 214 -6.65 17.75 14.02
C LEU A 214 -5.67 18.84 14.41
#